data_663eb32adf3062608743dec2830a0dc8
#
_entry.id   663eb32adf3062608743dec2830a0dc8
#
_cell.length_a   1.000
_cell.length_b   1.000
_cell.length_c   1.000
_cell.angle_alpha   90.00
_cell.angle_beta   90.00
_cell.angle_gamma   90.00
#
_symmetry.space_group_name_H-M   'P 1'
#
loop_
_entity.id
_entity.type
_entity.pdbx_description
1 polymer ?
#
loop_
_entity_poly.entity_id
_entity_poly.type
_entity_poly.pdbx_seq_one_letter_code
_entity_poly.pdbx_strand_id
1 'polypeptide(L)'
;MQYILLYIACMKQWIVLVCMSLLWAQCGPSAGDEKDGHPIIVIETQYGDIEAELYPDKAPQSVAAFLRFVDSGFYQRSSFYRILSQDNQPMGSAPAELIQGGLWGTGNKREYLQGIPHENTQQTGLRHINGALSLARQDTGTANTEFFICIGDQPGFDFGGDNNGDGQGYAVFGQVTKGMDVVQKIYRRPEENQYFTPQVDIITVRRK
;
A
#
# COMPACT_ATOMS: atom_id res chain seq x y z
N MET A 1 -1.39 -65.37 36.95
CA MET A 1 -2.54 -64.45 37.10
C MET A 1 -2.13 -63.03 37.50
N GLN A 2 -1.02 -62.85 38.18
CA GLN A 2 -0.50 -61.56 38.67
C GLN A 2 0.09 -60.64 37.55
N TYR A 3 0.68 -61.22 36.51
CA TYR A 3 1.28 -60.44 35.40
C TYR A 3 0.27 -59.84 34.42
N ILE A 4 -0.95 -60.42 34.28
CA ILE A 4 -1.99 -59.92 33.38
C ILE A 4 -2.62 -58.65 33.96
N LEU A 5 -2.77 -58.52 35.27
CA LEU A 5 -3.28 -57.32 35.91
C LEU A 5 -2.34 -56.11 35.83
N LEU A 6 -1.01 -56.33 35.86
CA LEU A 6 -0.05 -55.28 35.69
C LEU A 6 -0.06 -54.70 34.26
N TYR A 7 -0.25 -55.57 33.26
CA TYR A 7 -0.29 -55.14 31.84
C TYR A 7 -1.50 -54.28 31.51
N ILE A 8 -2.66 -54.60 32.08
CA ILE A 8 -3.90 -53.83 31.91
C ILE A 8 -3.81 -52.47 32.61
N ALA A 9 -3.16 -52.38 33.76
CA ALA A 9 -2.95 -51.11 34.44
C ALA A 9 -2.00 -50.18 33.70
N CYS A 10 -0.94 -50.71 33.10
CA CYS A 10 0.05 -49.95 32.33
C CYS A 10 -0.56 -49.40 30.99
N MET A 11 -1.38 -50.22 30.32
CA MET A 11 -2.08 -49.79 29.08
C MET A 11 -3.10 -48.66 29.31
N LYS A 12 -3.82 -48.69 30.46
CA LYS A 12 -4.73 -47.57 30.80
C LYS A 12 -4.02 -46.25 31.04
N GLN A 13 -2.84 -46.24 31.61
CA GLN A 13 -2.03 -45.03 31.85
C GLN A 13 -1.52 -44.42 30.52
N TRP A 14 -1.17 -45.26 29.56
CA TRP A 14 -0.68 -44.79 28.24
C TRP A 14 -1.81 -44.18 27.38
N ILE A 15 -3.05 -44.71 27.48
CA ILE A 15 -4.21 -44.19 26.75
C ILE A 15 -4.61 -42.82 27.30
N VAL A 16 -4.51 -42.60 28.61
CA VAL A 16 -4.85 -41.29 29.25
C VAL A 16 -3.78 -40.23 28.86
N LEU A 17 -2.50 -40.61 28.79
CA LEU A 17 -1.44 -39.69 28.38
C LEU A 17 -1.49 -39.29 26.87
N VAL A 18 -1.93 -40.20 25.99
CA VAL A 18 -2.10 -39.91 24.56
C VAL A 18 -3.34 -39.03 24.31
N CYS A 19 -4.43 -39.20 25.10
CA CYS A 19 -5.59 -38.34 24.94
C CYS A 19 -5.39 -36.93 25.50
N MET A 20 -4.50 -36.71 26.48
CA MET A 20 -4.18 -35.36 26.99
C MET A 20 -3.25 -34.55 26.08
N SER A 21 -2.46 -35.21 25.21
CA SER A 21 -1.59 -34.52 24.26
C SER A 21 -2.29 -34.01 22.99
N LEU A 22 -3.54 -34.41 22.73
CA LEU A 22 -4.32 -34.01 21.56
C LEU A 22 -5.19 -32.77 21.79
N LEU A 23 -5.19 -32.19 23.00
CA LEU A 23 -6.01 -31.01 23.35
C LEU A 23 -5.24 -29.69 23.31
N TRP A 24 -3.95 -29.66 22.90
CA TRP A 24 -3.15 -28.43 22.85
C TRP A 24 -2.85 -27.92 21.43
N ALA A 25 -3.54 -28.41 20.42
CA ALA A 25 -3.29 -28.02 19.03
C ALA A 25 -4.49 -27.29 18.41
N GLN A 26 -5.09 -26.32 19.09
CA GLN A 26 -6.06 -25.40 18.49
C GLN A 26 -6.09 -24.06 19.23
N CYS A 27 -4.98 -23.34 19.22
CA CYS A 27 -4.95 -21.89 19.30
C CYS A 27 -4.02 -21.39 18.19
N GLY A 28 -4.43 -21.61 16.95
CA GLY A 28 -3.99 -20.77 15.85
C GLY A 28 -4.64 -19.39 16.07
N PRO A 29 -3.96 -18.30 15.69
CA PRO A 29 -4.63 -17.00 15.68
C PRO A 29 -5.88 -17.15 14.83
N SER A 30 -7.03 -16.84 15.40
CA SER A 30 -8.29 -16.68 14.70
C SER A 30 -8.01 -15.74 13.53
N ALA A 31 -8.07 -16.25 12.30
CA ALA A 31 -8.27 -15.40 11.15
C ALA A 31 -9.60 -14.68 11.44
N GLY A 32 -9.49 -13.41 11.85
CA GLY A 32 -10.66 -12.58 12.02
C GLY A 32 -11.44 -12.64 10.72
N ASP A 33 -12.75 -12.79 10.81
CA ASP A 33 -13.70 -12.64 9.72
C ASP A 33 -13.39 -11.33 8.98
N GLU A 34 -12.52 -11.40 7.98
CA GLU A 34 -12.44 -10.39 6.94
C GLU A 34 -13.74 -10.53 6.15
N LYS A 35 -14.73 -9.73 6.54
CA LYS A 35 -15.92 -9.52 5.71
C LYS A 35 -15.43 -9.13 4.32
N ASP A 36 -15.91 -9.83 3.29
CA ASP A 36 -15.74 -9.60 1.88
C ASP A 36 -15.75 -8.09 1.52
N GLY A 37 -14.61 -7.44 1.55
CA GLY A 37 -14.46 -6.03 1.19
C GLY A 37 -13.00 -5.64 1.11
N HIS A 38 -12.62 -4.98 0.03
CA HIS A 38 -11.31 -4.38 -0.09
C HIS A 38 -11.05 -3.39 1.06
N PRO A 39 -9.83 -3.34 1.63
CA PRO A 39 -9.48 -2.38 2.66
C PRO A 39 -9.68 -0.95 2.17
N ILE A 40 -10.27 -0.11 3.01
CA ILE A 40 -10.41 1.32 2.75
C ILE A 40 -9.46 2.07 3.69
N ILE A 41 -8.72 3.02 3.13
CA ILE A 41 -7.89 3.97 3.88
C ILE A 41 -8.46 5.37 3.80
N VAL A 42 -8.11 6.19 4.77
CA VAL A 42 -8.39 7.63 4.80
C VAL A 42 -7.07 8.38 4.92
N ILE A 43 -6.78 9.25 3.97
CA ILE A 43 -5.67 10.21 4.01
C ILE A 43 -6.26 11.54 4.52
N GLU A 44 -5.90 11.93 5.74
CA GLU A 44 -6.37 13.16 6.37
C GLU A 44 -5.42 14.32 6.04
N THR A 45 -5.96 15.40 5.50
CA THR A 45 -5.21 16.62 5.17
C THR A 45 -5.91 17.87 5.68
N GLN A 46 -5.22 18.99 5.73
CA GLN A 46 -5.85 20.28 6.04
C GLN A 46 -6.91 20.73 5.02
N TYR A 47 -6.97 20.11 3.84
CA TYR A 47 -7.95 20.41 2.78
C TYR A 47 -9.17 19.50 2.80
N GLY A 48 -9.17 18.49 3.67
CA GLY A 48 -10.19 17.47 3.82
C GLY A 48 -9.61 16.04 3.70
N ASP A 49 -10.50 15.07 3.73
CA ASP A 49 -10.18 13.66 3.71
C ASP A 49 -10.26 13.10 2.29
N ILE A 50 -9.34 12.19 1.97
CA ILE A 50 -9.33 11.42 0.73
C ILE A 50 -9.51 9.95 1.13
N GLU A 51 -10.63 9.32 0.73
CA GLU A 51 -10.86 7.90 0.93
C GLU A 51 -10.42 7.11 -0.30
N ALA A 52 -9.69 6.02 -0.10
CA ALA A 52 -9.28 5.14 -1.18
C ALA A 52 -9.49 3.67 -0.81
N GLU A 53 -9.97 2.91 -1.78
CA GLU A 53 -10.09 1.46 -1.74
C GLU A 53 -8.79 0.83 -2.26
N LEU A 54 -8.29 -0.21 -1.60
CA LEU A 54 -7.07 -0.93 -1.97
C LEU A 54 -7.43 -2.31 -2.51
N TYR A 55 -6.66 -2.83 -3.46
CA TYR A 55 -6.94 -4.06 -4.20
C TYR A 55 -5.95 -5.19 -3.88
N PRO A 56 -6.03 -5.83 -2.69
CA PRO A 56 -5.10 -6.89 -2.28
C PRO A 56 -5.20 -8.15 -3.14
N ASP A 57 -6.33 -8.38 -3.80
CA ASP A 57 -6.55 -9.49 -4.74
C ASP A 57 -5.79 -9.29 -6.08
N LYS A 58 -5.47 -8.05 -6.44
CA LYS A 58 -4.75 -7.68 -7.66
C LYS A 58 -3.28 -7.35 -7.40
N ALA A 59 -2.99 -6.58 -6.36
CA ALA A 59 -1.68 -6.09 -6.01
C ALA A 59 -1.32 -6.43 -4.54
N PRO A 60 -1.24 -7.73 -4.18
CA PRO A 60 -1.11 -8.17 -2.79
C PRO A 60 0.13 -7.63 -2.08
N GLN A 61 1.27 -7.56 -2.76
CA GLN A 61 2.52 -7.12 -2.15
C GLN A 61 2.55 -5.60 -1.96
N SER A 62 2.06 -4.85 -2.93
CA SER A 62 1.94 -3.40 -2.87
C SER A 62 0.99 -2.98 -1.75
N VAL A 63 -0.20 -3.60 -1.67
CA VAL A 63 -1.18 -3.33 -0.62
C VAL A 63 -0.66 -3.73 0.76
N ALA A 64 -0.08 -4.93 0.92
CA ALA A 64 0.45 -5.39 2.20
C ALA A 64 1.57 -4.47 2.71
N ALA A 65 2.47 -4.03 1.83
CA ALA A 65 3.54 -3.11 2.20
C ALA A 65 2.99 -1.73 2.59
N PHE A 66 2.07 -1.17 1.80
CA PHE A 66 1.47 0.13 2.10
C PHE A 66 0.70 0.10 3.43
N LEU A 67 -0.13 -0.92 3.66
CA LEU A 67 -0.87 -1.07 4.92
C LEU A 67 0.06 -1.25 6.12
N ARG A 68 1.18 -1.96 5.99
CA ARG A 68 2.19 -2.06 7.04
C ARG A 68 2.77 -0.68 7.40
N PHE A 69 3.01 0.19 6.43
CA PHE A 69 3.47 1.56 6.69
C PHE A 69 2.38 2.41 7.38
N VAL A 70 1.12 2.24 6.96
CA VAL A 70 -0.04 2.89 7.60
C VAL A 70 -0.16 2.45 9.06
N ASP A 71 -0.18 1.14 9.31
CA ASP A 71 -0.34 0.56 10.66
C ASP A 71 0.84 0.91 11.58
N SER A 72 2.04 1.09 11.03
CA SER A 72 3.23 1.55 11.76
C SER A 72 3.28 3.06 11.96
N GLY A 73 2.29 3.81 11.51
CA GLY A 73 2.22 5.26 11.66
C GLY A 73 3.24 6.04 10.84
N PHE A 74 3.83 5.46 9.79
CA PHE A 74 4.86 6.11 8.97
C PHE A 74 4.35 7.39 8.31
N TYR A 75 3.07 7.45 7.94
CA TYR A 75 2.48 8.60 7.28
C TYR A 75 1.98 9.69 8.23
N GLN A 76 2.20 9.56 9.54
CA GLN A 76 1.93 10.66 10.47
C GLN A 76 2.90 11.81 10.22
N ARG A 77 2.37 13.00 9.97
CA ARG A 77 3.16 14.20 9.61
C ARG A 77 4.02 14.02 8.36
N SER A 78 3.54 13.25 7.39
CA SER A 78 4.09 13.19 6.05
C SER A 78 3.50 14.32 5.18
N SER A 79 3.77 14.33 3.88
CA SER A 79 3.25 15.39 3.01
C SER A 79 3.00 14.90 1.59
N PHE A 80 2.09 15.58 0.88
CA PHE A 80 2.20 15.69 -0.56
C PHE A 80 3.24 16.77 -0.84
N TYR A 81 4.32 16.39 -1.48
CA TYR A 81 5.49 17.27 -1.68
C TYR A 81 5.72 17.59 -3.14
N ARG A 82 5.26 16.75 -4.08
CA ARG A 82 5.52 16.90 -5.51
C ARG A 82 4.23 16.87 -6.32
N ILE A 83 4.26 17.59 -7.43
CA ILE A 83 3.19 17.66 -8.42
C ILE A 83 3.79 17.55 -9.82
N LEU A 84 3.16 16.78 -10.70
CA LEU A 84 3.33 16.91 -12.12
C LEU A 84 2.06 17.50 -12.75
N SER A 85 2.24 18.52 -13.56
CA SER A 85 1.19 19.17 -14.35
C SER A 85 1.67 19.36 -15.78
N GLN A 86 0.76 19.66 -16.71
CA GLN A 86 1.13 19.90 -18.10
C GLN A 86 2.14 21.05 -18.27
N ASP A 87 2.07 22.03 -17.35
CA ASP A 87 2.85 23.28 -17.46
C ASP A 87 4.22 23.20 -16.79
N ASN A 88 4.49 22.18 -15.95
CA ASN A 88 5.71 22.12 -15.14
C ASN A 88 6.70 21.01 -15.54
N GLN A 89 6.48 20.36 -16.67
CA GLN A 89 7.35 19.30 -17.17
C GLN A 89 8.31 19.82 -18.25
N PRO A 90 9.51 19.25 -18.36
CA PRO A 90 10.44 19.61 -19.43
C PRO A 90 9.80 19.41 -20.81
N MET A 91 10.14 20.29 -21.75
CA MET A 91 9.66 20.18 -23.13
C MET A 91 10.03 18.82 -23.74
N GLY A 92 9.05 18.12 -24.30
CA GLY A 92 9.24 16.80 -24.90
C GLY A 92 9.11 15.63 -23.93
N SER A 93 8.82 15.89 -22.65
CA SER A 93 8.43 14.82 -21.71
C SER A 93 7.09 14.23 -22.11
N ALA A 94 6.90 12.93 -21.84
CA ALA A 94 5.59 12.32 -21.92
C ALA A 94 4.65 13.01 -20.89
N PRO A 95 3.41 13.38 -21.30
CA PRO A 95 2.49 14.06 -20.40
C PRO A 95 2.21 13.25 -19.14
N ALA A 96 2.19 13.91 -17.99
CA ALA A 96 1.87 13.28 -16.72
C ALA A 96 1.20 14.29 -15.78
N GLU A 97 0.15 13.88 -15.08
CA GLU A 97 -0.54 14.70 -14.09
C GLU A 97 -0.81 13.89 -12.83
N LEU A 98 -0.24 14.32 -11.72
CA LEU A 98 -0.34 13.63 -10.44
C LEU A 98 -0.02 14.54 -9.25
N ILE A 99 -0.41 14.12 -8.06
CA ILE A 99 0.19 14.58 -6.80
C ILE A 99 0.91 13.40 -6.15
N GLN A 100 2.13 13.63 -5.66
CA GLN A 100 2.97 12.60 -5.04
C GLN A 100 3.23 12.94 -3.58
N GLY A 101 3.07 11.96 -2.70
CA GLY A 101 3.29 12.06 -1.27
C GLY A 101 4.07 10.89 -0.70
N GLY A 102 4.40 11.02 0.57
CA GLY A 102 5.18 10.02 1.31
C GLY A 102 6.08 10.66 2.35
N LEU A 103 7.19 10.01 2.64
CA LEU A 103 8.12 10.43 3.70
C LEU A 103 9.24 11.36 3.24
N TRP A 104 9.31 11.69 1.97
CA TRP A 104 10.36 12.57 1.44
C TRP A 104 10.34 13.92 2.17
N GLY A 105 11.52 14.35 2.66
CA GLY A 105 11.63 15.60 3.43
C GLY A 105 11.21 15.53 4.90
N THR A 106 10.68 14.41 5.39
CA THR A 106 10.27 14.27 6.82
C THR A 106 11.44 14.02 7.79
N GLY A 107 12.64 13.75 7.28
CA GLY A 107 13.78 13.32 8.10
C GLY A 107 13.72 11.85 8.56
N ASN A 108 12.66 11.11 8.27
CA ASN A 108 12.58 9.69 8.55
C ASN A 108 13.58 8.91 7.67
N LYS A 109 14.39 8.07 8.30
CA LYS A 109 15.38 7.24 7.58
C LYS A 109 14.66 6.12 6.84
N ARG A 110 14.82 6.08 5.52
CA ARG A 110 14.20 5.13 4.61
C ARG A 110 15.20 4.17 3.97
N GLU A 111 16.48 4.44 4.10
CA GLU A 111 17.55 3.70 3.44
C GLU A 111 17.60 2.21 3.83
N TYR A 112 17.00 1.85 4.97
CA TYR A 112 16.91 0.46 5.43
C TYR A 112 15.62 -0.25 5.01
N LEU A 113 14.67 0.44 4.36
CA LEU A 113 13.46 -0.20 3.89
C LEU A 113 13.75 -1.00 2.62
N GLN A 114 13.38 -2.27 2.64
CA GLN A 114 13.44 -3.10 1.44
C GLN A 114 12.45 -2.58 0.39
N GLY A 115 12.87 -2.62 -0.87
CA GLY A 115 12.00 -2.32 -1.98
C GLY A 115 10.83 -3.32 -2.07
N ILE A 116 9.68 -2.82 -2.49
CA ILE A 116 8.48 -3.61 -2.69
C ILE A 116 8.60 -4.30 -4.05
N PRO A 117 8.34 -5.62 -4.15
CA PRO A 117 8.27 -6.31 -5.43
C PRO A 117 7.32 -5.59 -6.39
N HIS A 118 7.72 -5.45 -7.64
CA HIS A 118 6.97 -4.68 -8.62
C HIS A 118 5.80 -5.47 -9.19
N GLU A 119 4.59 -4.96 -9.03
CA GLU A 119 3.34 -5.53 -9.54
C GLU A 119 2.80 -4.58 -10.63
N ASN A 120 3.31 -4.70 -11.85
CA ASN A 120 2.95 -3.80 -12.94
C ASN A 120 1.51 -4.01 -13.44
N THR A 121 1.00 -3.05 -14.22
CA THR A 121 -0.39 -3.06 -14.70
C THR A 121 -0.72 -4.22 -15.66
N GLN A 122 0.28 -4.81 -16.33
CA GLN A 122 0.08 -6.01 -17.14
C GLN A 122 -0.22 -7.24 -16.26
N GLN A 123 0.44 -7.36 -15.11
CA GLN A 123 0.25 -8.45 -14.17
C GLN A 123 -1.06 -8.32 -13.39
N THR A 124 -1.37 -7.12 -12.92
CA THR A 124 -2.51 -6.85 -12.03
C THR A 124 -3.82 -6.63 -12.78
N GLY A 125 -3.76 -6.20 -14.03
CA GLY A 125 -4.91 -5.73 -14.82
C GLY A 125 -5.44 -4.36 -14.38
N LEU A 126 -4.84 -3.73 -13.36
CA LEU A 126 -5.17 -2.37 -12.93
C LEU A 126 -4.60 -1.35 -13.93
N ARG A 127 -5.17 -0.13 -13.93
CA ARG A 127 -4.75 0.94 -14.84
C ARG A 127 -4.58 2.25 -14.08
N HIS A 128 -3.74 3.14 -14.60
CA HIS A 128 -3.58 4.50 -14.10
C HIS A 128 -4.71 5.41 -14.60
N ILE A 129 -5.93 5.13 -14.17
CA ILE A 129 -7.09 5.99 -14.42
C ILE A 129 -7.15 7.14 -13.41
N ASN A 130 -8.04 8.11 -13.63
CA ASN A 130 -8.23 9.23 -12.71
C ASN A 130 -8.47 8.78 -11.27
N GLY A 131 -7.65 9.24 -10.33
CA GLY A 131 -7.70 8.86 -8.92
C GLY A 131 -7.03 7.53 -8.57
N ALA A 132 -6.35 6.86 -9.50
CA ALA A 132 -5.56 5.66 -9.18
C ALA A 132 -4.46 5.99 -8.18
N LEU A 133 -4.31 5.14 -7.12
CA LEU A 133 -3.18 5.13 -6.21
C LEU A 133 -2.10 4.20 -6.76
N SER A 134 -0.88 4.71 -6.87
CA SER A 134 0.25 3.95 -7.39
C SER A 134 1.52 4.20 -6.58
N LEU A 135 2.40 3.21 -6.49
CA LEU A 135 3.69 3.34 -5.82
C LEU A 135 4.68 4.08 -6.71
N ALA A 136 5.34 5.10 -6.15
CA ALA A 136 6.46 5.76 -6.82
C ALA A 136 7.73 4.93 -6.66
N ARG A 137 8.57 4.91 -7.70
CA ARG A 137 9.84 4.17 -7.74
C ARG A 137 10.90 4.89 -8.58
N GLN A 138 12.14 4.50 -8.40
CA GLN A 138 13.23 4.77 -9.36
C GLN A 138 13.36 3.57 -10.29
N ASP A 139 14.07 2.53 -9.88
CA ASP A 139 14.20 1.29 -10.62
C ASP A 139 13.12 0.28 -10.23
N THR A 140 12.91 -0.74 -11.06
CA THR A 140 11.97 -1.85 -10.77
C THR A 140 12.32 -2.51 -9.42
N GLY A 141 11.34 -2.62 -8.53
CA GLY A 141 11.51 -3.21 -7.20
C GLY A 141 12.11 -2.27 -6.15
N THR A 142 12.26 -0.97 -6.43
CA THR A 142 12.75 0.02 -5.44
C THR A 142 11.65 0.84 -4.77
N ALA A 143 10.38 0.62 -5.14
CA ALA A 143 9.25 1.29 -4.50
C ALA A 143 9.27 1.05 -2.99
N ASN A 144 8.89 2.06 -2.21
CA ASN A 144 8.73 1.94 -0.76
C ASN A 144 7.59 2.84 -0.25
N THR A 145 7.86 3.89 0.52
CA THR A 145 6.84 4.72 1.17
C THR A 145 6.22 5.79 0.28
N GLU A 146 6.80 6.03 -0.89
CA GLU A 146 6.34 7.08 -1.78
C GLU A 146 5.20 6.56 -2.67
N PHE A 147 4.13 7.34 -2.76
CA PHE A 147 2.97 7.02 -3.58
C PHE A 147 2.47 8.26 -4.33
N PHE A 148 1.66 8.05 -5.34
CA PHE A 148 1.02 9.15 -6.06
C PHE A 148 -0.45 8.84 -6.38
N ILE A 149 -1.20 9.91 -6.62
CA ILE A 149 -2.60 9.89 -7.07
C ILE A 149 -2.65 10.51 -8.45
N CYS A 150 -3.20 9.79 -9.42
CA CYS A 150 -3.36 10.26 -10.79
C CYS A 150 -4.43 11.34 -10.90
N ILE A 151 -4.16 12.35 -11.71
CA ILE A 151 -5.11 13.38 -12.16
C ILE A 151 -5.44 13.08 -13.63
N GLY A 152 -6.71 12.78 -13.92
CA GLY A 152 -7.08 12.23 -15.22
C GLY A 152 -6.48 10.84 -15.46
N ASP A 153 -6.73 10.30 -16.64
CA ASP A 153 -6.20 9.00 -17.04
C ASP A 153 -4.76 9.17 -17.52
N GLN A 154 -3.85 8.34 -17.00
CA GLN A 154 -2.41 8.43 -17.18
C GLN A 154 -1.84 7.14 -17.80
N PRO A 155 -2.23 6.76 -19.02
CA PRO A 155 -1.79 5.49 -19.63
C PRO A 155 -0.27 5.40 -19.85
N GLY A 156 0.44 6.54 -19.88
CA GLY A 156 1.89 6.58 -19.94
C GLY A 156 2.59 5.94 -18.73
N PHE A 157 1.89 5.79 -17.60
CA PHE A 157 2.41 5.09 -16.41
C PHE A 157 2.12 3.59 -16.42
N ASP A 158 1.28 3.08 -17.31
CA ASP A 158 1.02 1.66 -17.45
C ASP A 158 2.25 0.91 -18.01
N PHE A 159 2.27 -0.41 -17.86
CA PHE A 159 3.27 -1.26 -18.50
C PHE A 159 3.32 -1.00 -20.02
N GLY A 160 4.52 -0.76 -20.54
CA GLY A 160 4.75 -0.40 -21.94
C GLY A 160 4.47 1.08 -22.26
N GLY A 161 4.09 1.91 -21.27
CA GLY A 161 3.89 3.34 -21.46
C GLY A 161 5.20 4.15 -21.44
N ASP A 162 5.12 5.40 -21.89
CA ASP A 162 6.30 6.24 -22.19
C ASP A 162 6.85 7.01 -20.98
N ASN A 163 6.16 7.00 -19.83
CA ASN A 163 6.56 7.76 -18.64
C ASN A 163 7.59 7.05 -17.76
N ASN A 164 8.08 5.88 -18.18
CA ASN A 164 9.18 5.21 -17.52
C ASN A 164 10.07 4.51 -18.54
N GLY A 165 11.36 4.87 -18.56
CA GLY A 165 12.33 4.41 -19.56
C GLY A 165 12.61 2.91 -19.57
N ASP A 166 12.23 2.17 -18.51
CA ASP A 166 12.36 0.71 -18.45
C ASP A 166 11.13 -0.02 -19.01
N GLY A 167 10.07 0.70 -19.39
CA GLY A 167 8.84 0.16 -19.93
C GLY A 167 8.00 -0.68 -18.94
N GLN A 168 8.42 -0.79 -17.66
CA GLN A 168 7.71 -1.57 -16.66
C GLN A 168 6.53 -0.82 -16.02
N GLY A 169 6.43 0.49 -16.24
CA GLY A 169 5.39 1.32 -15.65
C GLY A 169 5.48 1.39 -14.12
N TYR A 170 4.36 1.67 -13.48
CA TYR A 170 4.23 1.77 -12.02
C TYR A 170 3.21 0.77 -11.49
N ALA A 171 3.21 0.56 -10.17
CA ALA A 171 2.36 -0.41 -9.50
C ALA A 171 1.11 0.27 -8.94
N VAL A 172 -0.02 0.18 -9.65
CA VAL A 172 -1.33 0.59 -9.13
C VAL A 172 -1.77 -0.41 -8.07
N PHE A 173 -2.21 0.08 -6.91
CA PHE A 173 -2.65 -0.77 -5.81
C PHE A 173 -3.99 -0.35 -5.18
N GLY A 174 -4.58 0.76 -5.63
CA GLY A 174 -5.85 1.28 -5.11
C GLY A 174 -6.45 2.38 -5.96
N GLN A 175 -7.61 2.88 -5.51
CA GLN A 175 -8.40 3.87 -6.20
C GLN A 175 -9.06 4.81 -5.20
N VAL A 176 -8.97 6.13 -5.43
CA VAL A 176 -9.74 7.12 -4.67
C VAL A 176 -11.24 6.90 -4.94
N THR A 177 -12.00 6.70 -3.87
CA THR A 177 -13.44 6.50 -3.91
C THR A 177 -14.22 7.74 -3.47
N LYS A 178 -13.59 8.59 -2.61
CA LYS A 178 -14.13 9.88 -2.18
C LYS A 178 -13.01 10.89 -2.00
N GLY A 179 -13.32 12.17 -2.17
CA GLY A 179 -12.38 13.27 -1.94
C GLY A 179 -11.52 13.60 -3.15
N MET A 180 -11.91 13.25 -4.39
CA MET A 180 -11.23 13.75 -5.60
C MET A 180 -11.29 15.27 -5.72
N ASP A 181 -12.30 15.93 -5.15
CA ASP A 181 -12.34 17.40 -5.04
C ASP A 181 -11.23 17.93 -4.09
N VAL A 182 -10.89 17.18 -3.04
CA VAL A 182 -9.75 17.47 -2.14
C VAL A 182 -8.44 17.30 -2.91
N VAL A 183 -8.29 16.19 -3.65
CA VAL A 183 -7.12 15.95 -4.53
C VAL A 183 -6.94 17.12 -5.51
N GLN A 184 -8.02 17.59 -6.13
CA GLN A 184 -8.01 18.73 -7.04
C GLN A 184 -7.67 20.06 -6.35
N LYS A 185 -8.10 20.27 -5.10
CA LYS A 185 -7.70 21.45 -4.31
C LYS A 185 -6.19 21.43 -4.02
N ILE A 186 -5.64 20.27 -3.69
CA ILE A 186 -4.19 20.07 -3.47
C ILE A 186 -3.44 20.31 -4.79
N TYR A 187 -3.88 19.72 -5.89
CA TYR A 187 -3.25 19.85 -7.21
C TYR A 187 -3.11 21.30 -7.67
N ARG A 188 -4.02 22.20 -7.29
CA ARG A 188 -3.97 23.63 -7.62
C ARG A 188 -3.16 24.48 -6.66
N ARG A 189 -2.42 23.87 -5.73
CA ARG A 189 -1.57 24.62 -4.80
C ARG A 189 -0.32 25.17 -5.51
N PRO A 190 0.23 26.30 -5.01
CA PRO A 190 1.48 26.82 -5.54
C PRO A 190 2.59 25.78 -5.50
N GLU A 191 3.37 25.74 -6.57
CA GLU A 191 4.53 24.88 -6.71
C GLU A 191 5.71 25.65 -7.34
N GLU A 192 6.89 25.16 -7.10
CA GLU A 192 8.12 25.59 -7.76
C GLU A 192 8.94 24.36 -8.15
N ASN A 193 9.29 24.26 -9.43
CA ASN A 193 10.09 23.14 -9.96
C ASN A 193 9.51 21.75 -9.61
N GLN A 194 8.19 21.58 -9.76
CA GLN A 194 7.43 20.37 -9.42
C GLN A 194 7.25 20.10 -7.92
N TYR A 195 7.68 21.00 -7.03
CA TYR A 195 7.52 20.82 -5.58
C TYR A 195 6.52 21.81 -5.03
N PHE A 196 5.57 21.34 -4.22
CA PHE A 196 4.62 22.22 -3.54
C PHE A 196 5.35 23.19 -2.60
N THR A 197 4.99 24.46 -2.67
CA THR A 197 5.54 25.53 -1.84
C THR A 197 4.42 26.35 -1.19
N PRO A 198 4.16 26.14 0.13
CA PRO A 198 4.69 25.06 1.00
C PRO A 198 4.15 23.67 0.64
N GLN A 199 4.83 22.61 1.11
CA GLN A 199 4.32 21.25 1.03
C GLN A 199 2.94 21.14 1.69
N VAL A 200 2.12 20.20 1.23
CA VAL A 200 0.79 19.96 1.78
C VAL A 200 0.85 18.83 2.80
N ASP A 201 0.61 19.15 4.06
CA ASP A 201 0.69 18.19 5.15
C ASP A 201 -0.36 17.07 5.00
N ILE A 202 0.11 15.82 5.11
CA ILE A 202 -0.68 14.65 5.43
C ILE A 202 -0.64 14.52 6.96
N ILE A 203 -1.77 14.78 7.62
CA ILE A 203 -1.89 14.70 9.06
C ILE A 203 -1.68 13.26 9.51
N THR A 204 -2.37 12.34 8.86
CA THR A 204 -2.23 10.89 9.04
C THR A 204 -2.82 10.12 7.85
N VAL A 205 -2.42 8.87 7.72
CA VAL A 205 -3.13 7.87 6.92
C VAL A 205 -3.54 6.75 7.85
N ARG A 206 -4.82 6.36 7.82
CA ARG A 206 -5.35 5.31 8.67
C ARG A 206 -6.31 4.39 7.91
N ARG A 207 -6.54 3.19 8.40
CA ARG A 207 -7.64 2.34 7.95
C ARG A 207 -8.99 2.93 8.39
N LYS A 208 -10.01 2.73 7.57
CA LYS A 208 -11.38 3.15 7.89
C LYS A 208 -12.08 2.13 8.77
#